data_5be657910ac375134f8845a6a8a5bc56
#
_entry.id   5be657910ac375134f8845a6a8a5bc56
#
_cell.length_a   1.000
_cell.length_b   1.000
_cell.length_c   1.000
_cell.angle_alpha   90.00
_cell.angle_beta   90.00
_cell.angle_gamma   90.00
#
_symmetry.space_group_name_H-M   'P 1'
#
loop_
_entity.id
_entity.type
_entity.pdbx_description
1 polymer ?
#
loop_
_entity_poly.entity_id
_entity_poly.type
_entity_poly.pdbx_seq_one_letter_code
_entity_poly.pdbx_strand_id
1 'polypeptide(L)'
;MCIRDSDGIKKLIYANDILGYILYSMVDVGVNYNGWDYEKVKEYMSTALGSADDESVTAATKEAYDLARSNPGYFLPYTVGYLKMIDMRETAESELGSSFDAKDYHTFIMNLGITSIDVYEKALDMWLESKK
;
A
#
# COMPACT_ATOMS: atom_id res chain seq x y z
N MET A 1 -18.91 -0.58 13.99
CA MET A 1 -19.52 -1.87 13.61
C MET A 1 -18.50 -2.94 13.94
N CYS A 2 -18.68 -3.69 15.06
CA CYS A 2 -17.76 -4.75 15.43
C CYS A 2 -18.06 -5.96 14.57
N ILE A 3 -17.34 -6.13 13.47
CA ILE A 3 -17.44 -7.34 12.65
C ILE A 3 -16.69 -8.41 13.43
N ARG A 4 -17.42 -9.34 14.02
CA ARG A 4 -16.91 -10.59 14.61
C ARG A 4 -16.59 -11.60 13.50
N ASP A 5 -15.94 -11.14 12.43
CA ASP A 5 -15.53 -12.05 11.36
C ASP A 5 -14.24 -12.76 11.76
N SER A 6 -14.08 -13.99 11.28
CA SER A 6 -12.86 -14.73 11.49
C SER A 6 -11.65 -13.92 11.02
N ASP A 7 -10.53 -13.98 11.72
CA ASP A 7 -9.29 -13.26 11.35
C ASP A 7 -8.85 -13.51 9.90
N GLY A 8 -9.23 -14.69 9.35
CA GLY A 8 -8.96 -15.05 7.96
C GLY A 8 -9.70 -14.17 6.95
N ILE A 9 -10.99 -13.89 7.17
CA ILE A 9 -11.80 -13.05 6.26
C ILE A 9 -11.29 -11.61 6.27
N LYS A 10 -10.95 -11.06 7.45
CA LYS A 10 -10.38 -9.70 7.55
C LYS A 10 -9.05 -9.58 6.81
N LYS A 11 -8.18 -10.58 6.95
CA LYS A 11 -6.90 -10.63 6.24
C LYS A 11 -7.09 -10.71 4.72
N LEU A 12 -8.10 -11.48 4.27
CA LEU A 12 -8.41 -11.60 2.85
C LEU A 12 -8.91 -10.28 2.25
N ILE A 13 -9.87 -9.62 2.91
CA ILE A 13 -10.39 -8.31 2.46
C ILE A 13 -9.25 -7.30 2.39
N TYR A 14 -8.44 -7.22 3.44
CA TYR A 14 -7.31 -6.32 3.51
C TYR A 14 -6.27 -6.59 2.42
N ALA A 15 -5.92 -7.86 2.18
CA ALA A 15 -5.00 -8.24 1.12
C ALA A 15 -5.54 -7.88 -0.28
N ASN A 16 -6.85 -8.04 -0.50
CA ASN A 16 -7.50 -7.66 -1.74
C ASN A 16 -7.44 -6.15 -2.00
N ASP A 17 -7.72 -5.33 -0.99
CA ASP A 17 -7.65 -3.87 -1.11
C ASP A 17 -6.22 -3.39 -1.44
N ILE A 18 -5.22 -3.95 -0.74
CA ILE A 18 -3.82 -3.63 -0.98
C ILE A 18 -3.37 -4.08 -2.37
N LEU A 19 -3.79 -5.27 -2.82
CA LEU A 19 -3.50 -5.75 -4.17
C LEU A 19 -4.00 -4.75 -5.22
N GLY A 20 -5.21 -4.22 -5.05
CA GLY A 20 -5.76 -3.18 -5.93
C GLY A 20 -4.84 -1.96 -6.02
N TYR A 21 -4.43 -1.38 -4.88
CA TYR A 21 -3.52 -0.23 -4.86
C TYR A 21 -2.16 -0.53 -5.52
N ILE A 22 -1.61 -1.72 -5.29
CA ILE A 22 -0.34 -2.13 -5.91
C ILE A 22 -0.49 -2.24 -7.43
N LEU A 23 -1.55 -2.89 -7.92
CA LEU A 23 -1.79 -3.07 -9.36
C LEU A 23 -1.92 -1.72 -10.07
N TYR A 24 -2.75 -0.81 -9.53
CA TYR A 24 -2.92 0.53 -10.09
C TYR A 24 -1.63 1.36 -10.04
N SER A 25 -0.85 1.25 -8.97
CA SER A 25 0.45 1.93 -8.88
C SER A 25 1.46 1.38 -9.88
N MET A 26 1.48 0.07 -10.11
CA MET A 26 2.35 -0.54 -11.11
C MET A 26 1.97 -0.15 -12.53
N VAL A 27 0.67 -0.05 -12.82
CA VAL A 27 0.17 0.47 -14.11
C VAL A 27 0.57 1.94 -14.28
N ASP A 28 0.45 2.76 -13.23
CA ASP A 28 0.84 4.17 -13.27
C ASP A 28 2.33 4.33 -13.62
N VAL A 29 3.21 3.61 -12.93
CA VAL A 29 4.66 3.58 -13.26
C VAL A 29 4.88 3.02 -14.68
N GLY A 30 4.18 1.97 -15.05
CA GLY A 30 4.25 1.37 -16.38
C GLY A 30 3.94 2.38 -17.48
N VAL A 31 2.84 3.09 -17.36
CA VAL A 31 2.37 4.06 -18.36
C VAL A 31 3.24 5.31 -18.38
N ASN A 32 3.47 5.93 -17.21
CA ASN A 32 4.08 7.26 -17.14
C ASN A 32 5.61 7.27 -17.13
N TYR A 33 6.23 6.18 -16.69
CA TYR A 33 7.69 6.08 -16.63
C TYR A 33 8.26 5.12 -17.69
N ASN A 34 7.63 3.94 -17.89
CA ASN A 34 8.10 2.93 -18.82
C ASN A 34 7.48 3.04 -20.22
N GLY A 35 6.50 3.94 -20.43
CA GLY A 35 5.86 4.15 -21.73
C GLY A 35 4.95 3.00 -22.16
N TRP A 36 4.32 2.29 -21.23
CA TRP A 36 3.38 1.22 -21.57
C TRP A 36 2.16 1.78 -22.29
N ASP A 37 1.81 1.13 -23.40
CA ASP A 37 0.53 1.32 -24.07
C ASP A 37 -0.57 0.47 -23.42
N TYR A 38 -1.80 0.60 -23.93
CA TYR A 38 -2.94 -0.13 -23.42
C TYR A 38 -2.77 -1.67 -23.52
N GLU A 39 -2.18 -2.15 -24.60
CA GLU A 39 -1.98 -3.60 -24.81
C GLU A 39 -0.99 -4.17 -23.79
N LYS A 40 0.06 -3.42 -23.45
CA LYS A 40 1.02 -3.82 -22.42
C LYS A 40 0.40 -3.81 -21.02
N VAL A 41 -0.45 -2.84 -20.73
CA VAL A 41 -1.22 -2.81 -19.46
C VAL A 41 -2.19 -3.99 -19.41
N LYS A 42 -2.86 -4.32 -20.50
CA LYS A 42 -3.76 -5.47 -20.58
C LYS A 42 -3.02 -6.80 -20.34
N GLU A 43 -1.86 -6.98 -20.94
CA GLU A 43 -0.99 -8.15 -20.70
C GLU A 43 -0.62 -8.26 -19.21
N TYR A 44 -0.19 -7.16 -18.59
CA TYR A 44 0.20 -7.10 -17.19
C TYR A 44 -0.98 -7.46 -16.27
N MET A 45 -2.12 -6.80 -16.45
CA MET A 45 -3.32 -7.01 -15.64
C MET A 45 -3.87 -8.43 -15.77
N SER A 46 -3.89 -8.97 -17.00
CA SER A 46 -4.31 -10.35 -17.25
C SER A 46 -3.40 -11.38 -16.59
N THR A 47 -2.09 -11.13 -16.61
CA THR A 47 -1.11 -11.99 -15.91
C THR A 47 -1.30 -11.93 -14.40
N ALA A 48 -1.51 -10.74 -13.85
CA ALA A 48 -1.64 -10.54 -12.40
C ALA A 48 -2.97 -11.08 -11.84
N LEU A 49 -4.07 -10.96 -12.60
CA LEU A 49 -5.41 -11.35 -12.19
C LEU A 49 -5.87 -12.72 -12.72
N GLY A 50 -5.09 -13.33 -13.59
CA GLY A 50 -5.28 -14.73 -14.00
C GLY A 50 -6.29 -14.98 -15.12
N SER A 51 -6.83 -13.95 -15.81
CA SER A 51 -7.70 -14.13 -16.97
C SER A 51 -7.70 -12.92 -17.92
N ALA A 52 -7.38 -13.16 -19.20
CA ALA A 52 -7.43 -12.13 -20.24
C ALA A 52 -8.84 -11.87 -20.80
N ASP A 53 -9.75 -12.84 -20.65
CA ASP A 53 -11.08 -12.84 -21.28
C ASP A 53 -12.20 -12.51 -20.28
N ASP A 54 -11.86 -12.21 -19.03
CA ASP A 54 -12.83 -11.82 -18.01
C ASP A 54 -13.23 -10.34 -18.19
N GLU A 55 -14.53 -10.08 -18.30
CA GLU A 55 -15.09 -8.73 -18.45
C GLU A 55 -14.66 -7.81 -17.29
N SER A 56 -14.55 -8.35 -16.07
CA SER A 56 -14.11 -7.60 -14.90
C SER A 56 -12.64 -7.17 -15.01
N VAL A 57 -11.76 -8.04 -15.52
CA VAL A 57 -10.34 -7.73 -15.77
C VAL A 57 -10.19 -6.69 -16.87
N THR A 58 -11.01 -6.80 -17.93
CA THR A 58 -11.02 -5.81 -19.01
C THR A 58 -11.47 -4.44 -18.51
N ALA A 59 -12.51 -4.38 -17.68
CA ALA A 59 -12.99 -3.13 -17.09
C ALA A 59 -11.94 -2.51 -16.15
N ALA A 60 -11.34 -3.31 -15.26
CA ALA A 60 -10.30 -2.86 -14.35
C ALA A 60 -9.03 -2.38 -15.11
N THR A 61 -8.67 -3.08 -16.21
CA THR A 61 -7.56 -2.67 -17.09
C THR A 61 -7.79 -1.30 -17.70
N LYS A 62 -8.99 -1.09 -18.24
CA LYS A 62 -9.36 0.19 -18.86
C LYS A 62 -9.33 1.31 -17.82
N GLU A 63 -9.93 1.07 -16.66
CA GLU A 63 -9.95 2.04 -15.57
C GLU A 63 -8.54 2.41 -15.11
N ALA A 64 -7.67 1.41 -14.86
CA ALA A 64 -6.29 1.63 -14.44
C ALA A 64 -5.49 2.44 -15.48
N TYR A 65 -5.63 2.12 -16.77
CA TYR A 65 -4.96 2.83 -17.85
C TYR A 65 -5.44 4.28 -18.00
N ASP A 66 -6.77 4.49 -18.00
CA ASP A 66 -7.35 5.83 -18.13
C ASP A 66 -6.98 6.71 -16.93
N LEU A 67 -6.95 6.13 -15.72
CA LEU A 67 -6.57 6.84 -14.51
C LEU A 67 -5.09 7.19 -14.48
N ALA A 68 -4.21 6.27 -14.86
CA ALA A 68 -2.77 6.54 -14.98
C ALA A 68 -2.47 7.71 -15.94
N ARG A 69 -3.23 7.82 -17.03
CA ARG A 69 -3.09 8.92 -17.99
C ARG A 69 -3.68 10.25 -17.52
N SER A 70 -4.81 10.21 -16.84
CA SER A 70 -5.53 11.40 -16.40
C SER A 70 -4.99 11.98 -15.08
N ASN A 71 -4.46 11.14 -14.21
CA ASN A 71 -3.97 11.51 -12.89
C ASN A 71 -2.65 10.77 -12.55
N PRO A 72 -1.53 11.13 -13.20
CA PRO A 72 -0.23 10.49 -12.94
C PRO A 72 0.15 10.55 -11.46
N GLY A 73 0.57 9.41 -10.90
CA GLY A 73 1.00 9.32 -9.50
C GLY A 73 -0.13 9.21 -8.48
N TYR A 74 -1.39 9.08 -8.89
CA TYR A 74 -2.53 9.13 -7.97
C TYR A 74 -2.48 8.03 -6.89
N PHE A 75 -2.16 6.79 -7.25
CA PHE A 75 -2.11 5.67 -6.29
C PHE A 75 -0.76 5.48 -5.61
N LEU A 76 0.32 6.07 -6.12
CA LEU A 76 1.66 5.90 -5.55
C LEU A 76 1.75 6.29 -4.06
N PRO A 77 1.17 7.40 -3.59
CA PRO A 77 1.22 7.76 -2.19
C PRO A 77 0.54 6.73 -1.28
N TYR A 78 -0.55 6.10 -1.74
CA TYR A 78 -1.25 5.06 -0.97
C TYR A 78 -0.39 3.81 -0.85
N THR A 79 0.19 3.33 -1.97
CA THR A 79 1.01 2.13 -1.98
C THR A 79 2.33 2.33 -1.26
N VAL A 80 3.07 3.39 -1.60
CA VAL A 80 4.38 3.68 -0.98
C VAL A 80 4.21 4.03 0.50
N GLY A 81 3.20 4.85 0.83
CA GLY A 81 2.89 5.20 2.22
C GLY A 81 2.55 3.97 3.06
N TYR A 82 1.72 3.07 2.52
CA TYR A 82 1.38 1.82 3.18
C TYR A 82 2.60 0.94 3.45
N LEU A 83 3.45 0.72 2.43
CA LEU A 83 4.66 -0.09 2.57
C LEU A 83 5.61 0.51 3.61
N LYS A 84 5.78 1.83 3.61
CA LYS A 84 6.60 2.53 4.59
C LYS A 84 6.04 2.42 6.02
N MET A 85 4.73 2.49 6.20
CA MET A 85 4.12 2.32 7.52
C MET A 85 4.28 0.88 8.06
N ILE A 86 4.23 -0.13 7.18
CA ILE A 86 4.56 -1.51 7.57
C ILE A 86 6.01 -1.63 7.99
N ASP A 87 6.95 -1.16 7.17
CA ASP A 87 8.39 -1.20 7.41
C ASP A 87 8.76 -0.54 8.76
N MET A 88 8.20 0.64 9.02
CA MET A 88 8.37 1.34 10.29
C MET A 88 7.85 0.55 11.49
N ARG A 89 6.71 -0.12 11.35
CA ARG A 89 6.15 -0.96 12.41
C ARG A 89 7.01 -2.19 12.65
N GLU A 90 7.42 -2.88 11.59
CA GLU A 90 8.30 -4.05 11.68
C GLU A 90 9.65 -3.68 12.32
N THR A 91 10.19 -2.50 11.98
CA THR A 91 11.39 -1.95 12.62
C THR A 91 11.17 -1.76 14.12
N ALA A 92 10.05 -1.15 14.52
CA ALA A 92 9.73 -0.94 15.94
C ALA A 92 9.53 -2.26 16.69
N GLU A 93 8.86 -3.24 16.09
CA GLU A 93 8.67 -4.58 16.66
C GLU A 93 10.01 -5.31 16.82
N SER A 94 10.90 -5.20 15.85
CA SER A 94 12.23 -5.83 15.87
C SER A 94 13.15 -5.19 16.92
N GLU A 95 13.20 -3.86 16.99
CA GLU A 95 14.07 -3.12 17.92
C GLU A 95 13.65 -3.26 19.39
N LEU A 96 12.35 -3.26 19.66
CA LEU A 96 11.81 -3.32 21.02
C LEU A 96 11.52 -4.76 21.49
N GLY A 97 11.40 -5.72 20.58
CA GLY A 97 11.14 -7.14 20.92
C GLY A 97 9.96 -7.29 21.85
N SER A 98 10.19 -7.90 23.02
CA SER A 98 9.14 -8.12 24.04
C SER A 98 8.63 -6.85 24.71
N SER A 99 9.30 -5.72 24.54
CA SER A 99 8.88 -4.40 25.05
C SER A 99 8.00 -3.62 24.07
N PHE A 100 7.75 -4.15 22.87
CA PHE A 100 6.88 -3.50 21.91
C PHE A 100 5.42 -3.50 22.38
N ASP A 101 4.82 -2.32 22.45
CA ASP A 101 3.39 -2.13 22.71
C ASP A 101 2.73 -1.48 21.49
N ALA A 102 1.81 -2.20 20.87
CA ALA A 102 1.13 -1.74 19.64
C ALA A 102 0.30 -0.47 19.87
N LYS A 103 -0.29 -0.31 21.08
CA LYS A 103 -1.08 0.88 21.42
C LYS A 103 -0.19 2.11 21.57
N ASP A 104 0.96 1.94 22.19
CA ASP A 104 1.95 3.01 22.37
C ASP A 104 2.52 3.43 20.99
N TYR A 105 2.87 2.46 20.15
CA TYR A 105 3.29 2.73 18.76
C TYR A 105 2.22 3.51 17.96
N HIS A 106 0.96 3.06 18.00
CA HIS A 106 -0.11 3.78 17.32
C HIS A 106 -0.34 5.18 17.88
N THR A 107 -0.21 5.36 19.21
CA THR A 107 -0.30 6.67 19.85
C THR A 107 0.82 7.59 19.36
N PHE A 108 2.05 7.07 19.24
CA PHE A 108 3.18 7.81 18.69
C PHE A 108 2.89 8.27 17.25
N ILE A 109 2.48 7.35 16.35
CA ILE A 109 2.16 7.69 14.95
C ILE A 109 1.03 8.73 14.86
N MET A 110 -0.05 8.56 15.62
CA MET A 110 -1.19 9.48 15.61
C MET A 110 -0.83 10.89 16.11
N ASN A 111 0.08 10.99 17.08
CA ASN A 111 0.53 12.28 17.60
C ASN A 111 1.43 13.05 16.63
N LEU A 112 2.10 12.38 15.69
CA LEU A 112 2.87 13.05 14.64
C LEU A 112 1.96 13.78 13.64
N GLY A 113 0.71 13.33 13.48
CA GLY A 113 -0.21 13.88 12.51
C GLY A 113 0.22 13.60 11.06
N ILE A 114 -0.25 14.42 10.11
CA ILE A 114 0.08 14.26 8.68
C ILE A 114 1.41 14.97 8.38
N THR A 115 2.41 14.19 7.96
CA THR A 115 3.74 14.71 7.63
C THR A 115 4.40 13.89 6.53
N SER A 116 5.62 14.25 6.12
CA SER A 116 6.39 13.49 5.13
C SER A 116 6.97 12.19 5.72
N ILE A 117 7.23 11.21 4.85
CA ILE A 117 7.82 9.92 5.25
C ILE A 117 9.15 10.13 5.97
N ASP A 118 10.01 11.02 5.47
CA ASP A 118 11.31 11.31 6.11
C ASP A 118 11.18 11.83 7.54
N VAL A 119 10.12 12.58 7.84
CA VAL A 119 9.84 13.06 9.20
C VAL A 119 9.36 11.91 10.07
N TYR A 120 8.51 11.02 9.54
CA TYR A 120 8.09 9.83 10.26
C TYR A 120 9.27 8.93 10.62
N GLU A 121 10.18 8.65 9.67
CA GLU A 121 11.36 7.81 9.89
C GLU A 121 12.27 8.40 10.98
N LYS A 122 12.59 9.69 10.89
CA LYS A 122 13.41 10.38 11.92
C LYS A 122 12.72 10.39 13.30
N ALA A 123 11.42 10.61 13.33
CA ALA A 123 10.67 10.60 14.58
C ALA A 123 10.62 9.19 15.18
N LEU A 124 10.56 8.14 14.34
CA LEU A 124 10.64 6.75 14.80
C LEU A 124 11.97 6.47 15.48
N ASP A 125 13.09 6.89 14.88
CA ASP A 125 14.43 6.72 15.48
C ASP A 125 14.50 7.37 16.87
N MET A 126 14.02 8.62 16.99
CA MET A 126 13.98 9.34 18.27
C MET A 126 13.06 8.66 19.30
N TRP A 127 11.91 8.15 18.85
CA TRP A 127 10.98 7.43 19.71
C TRP A 127 11.58 6.11 20.20
N LEU A 128 12.25 5.35 19.34
CA LEU A 128 12.94 4.11 19.70
C LEU A 128 14.08 4.37 20.71
N GLU A 129 14.85 5.42 20.52
CA GLU A 129 15.89 5.81 21.49
C GLU A 129 15.31 6.15 22.86
N SER A 130 14.12 6.77 22.91
CA SER A 130 13.45 7.10 24.17
C SER A 130 12.92 5.88 24.93
N LYS A 131 12.88 4.71 24.30
CA LYS A 131 12.41 3.44 24.89
C LYS A 131 13.54 2.54 25.39
N LYS A 132 14.79 2.87 25.06
CA LYS A 132 16.00 2.16 25.54
C LYS A 132 16.35 2.64 26.95
#